data_0c9b14134377cee67e99e0d6f74bb826
#
_entry.id   0c9b14134377cee67e99e0d6f74bb826
#
_cell.length_a   1.000
_cell.length_b   1.000
_cell.length_c   1.000
_cell.angle_alpha   90.00
_cell.angle_beta   90.00
_cell.angle_gamma   90.00
#
_symmetry.space_group_name_H-M   'P 1'
#
loop_
_entity.id
_entity.type
_entity.pdbx_description
1 polymer ?
#
loop_
_entity_poly.entity_id
_entity_poly.type
_entity_poly.pdbx_seq_one_letter_code
_entity_poly.pdbx_strand_id
1 'polypeptide(L)'
;MNKNQEEDILGDNHIATSAVTPLRADAFQMSETEKITEIETHVRAILHTLGMDLTDDSLKGTPKRVAKMFVKEIFGGLLPERKPSMSTFDNSYHYGEMLVEKNIVVYSTCEHHLLPIVGRAHVGYISNGKVLGLSKMNRIVEYYAKRPQVQERLTMQIVQEMQRALGTEDVACIIDAKHLCVNSRGIEDIDSSTVTAEFGGKFKDPEVRKEFLEYIKLDTRFH
;
A
#
# COMPACT_ATOMS: atom_id res chain seq x y z
N MET A 1 22.77 4.75 28.50
CA MET A 1 21.35 5.01 28.26
C MET A 1 20.56 3.83 28.83
N ASN A 2 19.42 4.08 29.46
CA ASN A 2 18.56 3.02 30.01
C ASN A 2 17.76 2.40 28.84
N LYS A 3 17.49 1.11 28.86
CA LYS A 3 16.77 0.36 27.80
C LYS A 3 15.45 1.04 27.40
N ASN A 4 14.71 1.59 28.36
CA ASN A 4 13.48 2.36 28.12
C ASN A 4 13.70 3.67 27.36
N GLN A 5 14.88 4.30 27.45
CA GLN A 5 15.19 5.53 26.72
C GLN A 5 15.58 5.25 25.26
N GLU A 6 16.15 4.08 24.98
CA GLU A 6 16.41 3.65 23.59
C GLU A 6 15.10 3.28 22.88
N GLU A 7 14.18 2.59 23.56
CA GLU A 7 12.87 2.25 23.01
C GLU A 7 12.03 3.49 22.69
N ASP A 8 12.04 4.53 23.53
CA ASP A 8 11.37 5.81 23.28
C ASP A 8 11.95 6.56 22.07
N ILE A 9 13.26 6.50 21.86
CA ILE A 9 13.94 7.13 20.71
C ILE A 9 13.61 6.41 19.41
N LEU A 10 13.50 5.08 19.44
CA LEU A 10 13.14 4.26 18.27
C LEU A 10 11.64 4.32 17.95
N GLY A 11 10.82 4.88 18.85
CA GLY A 11 9.37 4.97 18.66
C GLY A 11 8.64 3.63 18.78
N ASP A 12 9.28 2.61 19.36
CA ASP A 12 8.71 1.27 19.52
C ASP A 12 7.51 1.27 20.48
N ASN A 13 7.39 2.30 21.33
CA ASN A 13 6.32 2.50 22.29
C ASN A 13 5.19 3.42 21.81
N HIS A 14 5.06 3.64 20.47
CA HIS A 14 3.93 4.43 19.98
C HIS A 14 2.59 3.73 20.32
N ILE A 15 1.61 4.52 20.79
CA ILE A 15 0.33 4.02 21.31
C ILE A 15 -0.81 4.08 20.30
N ALA A 16 -0.60 4.71 19.15
CA ALA A 16 -1.63 4.87 18.13
C ALA A 16 -1.05 4.95 16.72
N THR A 17 -1.79 4.37 15.77
CA THR A 17 -1.54 4.49 14.33
C THR A 17 -2.64 5.36 13.70
N SER A 18 -2.27 6.33 12.89
CA SER A 18 -3.22 7.18 12.17
C SER A 18 -4.09 6.36 11.20
N ALA A 19 -5.40 6.61 11.21
CA ALA A 19 -6.34 6.02 10.24
C ALA A 19 -6.11 6.54 8.81
N VAL A 20 -5.49 7.72 8.67
CA VAL A 20 -5.09 8.31 7.39
C VAL A 20 -3.57 8.38 7.31
N THR A 21 -3.02 8.45 6.08
CA THR A 21 -1.58 8.68 5.90
C THR A 21 -1.18 9.97 6.61
N PRO A 22 -0.23 9.94 7.59
CA PRO A 22 0.14 11.13 8.35
C PRO A 22 0.99 12.07 7.48
N LEU A 23 0.38 13.16 7.02
CA LEU A 23 1.03 14.18 6.20
C LEU A 23 1.08 15.51 6.95
N ARG A 24 2.16 16.26 6.76
CA ARG A 24 2.26 17.65 7.23
C ARG A 24 1.27 18.53 6.44
N ALA A 25 0.83 19.62 7.04
CA ALA A 25 -0.08 20.58 6.39
C ALA A 25 0.49 21.18 5.09
N ASP A 26 1.80 21.30 5.00
CA ASP A 26 2.55 21.85 3.88
C ASP A 26 3.11 20.78 2.91
N ALA A 27 2.68 19.53 3.01
CA ALA A 27 3.23 18.39 2.28
C ALA A 27 3.24 18.55 0.74
N PHE A 28 2.36 19.40 0.21
CA PHE A 28 2.20 19.62 -1.23
C PHE A 28 2.75 20.97 -1.73
N GLN A 29 3.46 21.74 -0.90
CA GLN A 29 4.05 23.01 -1.33
C GLN A 29 5.28 22.84 -2.23
N MET A 30 6.06 21.77 -2.02
CA MET A 30 7.20 21.44 -2.86
C MET A 30 6.78 20.72 -4.12
N SER A 31 7.31 21.13 -5.26
CA SER A 31 7.20 20.40 -6.53
C SER A 31 7.94 19.06 -6.48
N GLU A 32 7.62 18.14 -7.40
CA GLU A 32 8.36 16.87 -7.53
C GLU A 32 9.87 17.09 -7.71
N THR A 33 10.26 18.10 -8.50
CA THR A 33 11.66 18.40 -8.78
C THR A 33 12.38 18.87 -7.52
N GLU A 34 11.77 19.75 -6.74
CA GLU A 34 12.35 20.21 -5.45
C GLU A 34 12.47 19.04 -4.47
N LYS A 35 11.45 18.19 -4.33
CA LYS A 35 11.52 16.98 -3.50
C LYS A 35 12.66 16.05 -3.93
N ILE A 36 12.84 15.84 -5.24
CA ILE A 36 13.94 15.00 -5.74
C ILE A 36 15.30 15.60 -5.39
N THR A 37 15.47 16.91 -5.56
CA THR A 37 16.76 17.60 -5.25
C THR A 37 17.08 17.52 -3.76
N GLU A 38 16.09 17.73 -2.91
CA GLU A 38 16.27 17.68 -1.45
C GLU A 38 16.62 16.27 -0.99
N ILE A 39 15.85 15.27 -1.44
CA ILE A 39 16.11 13.85 -1.11
C ILE A 39 17.46 13.39 -1.66
N GLU A 40 17.86 13.83 -2.87
CA GLU A 40 19.20 13.53 -3.41
C GLU A 40 20.29 13.98 -2.46
N THR A 41 20.16 15.20 -1.91
CA THR A 41 21.12 15.76 -0.94
C THR A 41 21.20 14.89 0.32
N HIS A 42 20.07 14.49 0.88
CA HIS A 42 20.05 13.65 2.07
C HIS A 42 20.59 12.24 1.82
N VAL A 43 20.26 11.62 0.68
CA VAL A 43 20.81 10.30 0.31
C VAL A 43 22.33 10.37 0.11
N ARG A 44 22.83 11.44 -0.50
CA ARG A 44 24.27 11.70 -0.60
C ARG A 44 24.93 11.75 0.77
N ALA A 45 24.34 12.47 1.71
CA ALA A 45 24.86 12.57 3.08
C ALA A 45 24.85 11.21 3.79
N ILE A 46 23.79 10.41 3.64
CA ILE A 46 23.71 9.05 4.21
C ILE A 46 24.85 8.17 3.67
N LEU A 47 25.04 8.11 2.35
CA LEU A 47 26.07 7.28 1.73
C LEU A 47 27.48 7.73 2.13
N HIS A 48 27.72 9.04 2.21
CA HIS A 48 28.98 9.60 2.69
C HIS A 48 29.26 9.20 4.15
N THR A 49 28.24 9.29 5.02
CA THR A 49 28.36 8.90 6.44
C THR A 49 28.65 7.40 6.59
N LEU A 50 28.15 6.56 5.69
CA LEU A 50 28.46 5.13 5.63
C LEU A 50 29.88 4.85 5.06
N GLY A 51 30.66 5.88 4.67
CA GLY A 51 32.01 5.74 4.14
C GLY A 51 32.05 5.35 2.66
N MET A 52 30.94 5.50 1.91
CA MET A 52 30.90 5.17 0.48
C MET A 52 31.60 6.25 -0.36
N ASP A 53 32.41 5.82 -1.32
CA ASP A 53 33.04 6.72 -2.29
C ASP A 53 32.09 7.09 -3.43
N LEU A 54 31.54 8.30 -3.37
CA LEU A 54 30.61 8.80 -4.38
C LEU A 54 31.30 9.38 -5.64
N THR A 55 32.63 9.28 -5.74
CA THR A 55 33.37 9.57 -6.97
C THR A 55 33.47 8.35 -7.86
N ASP A 56 33.27 7.15 -7.31
CA ASP A 56 33.20 5.90 -8.07
C ASP A 56 32.09 5.93 -9.11
N ASP A 57 32.38 5.45 -10.32
CA ASP A 57 31.46 5.50 -11.45
C ASP A 57 30.16 4.75 -11.21
N SER A 58 30.18 3.67 -10.44
CA SER A 58 28.99 2.87 -10.09
C SER A 58 28.07 3.59 -9.11
N LEU A 59 28.60 4.44 -8.22
CA LEU A 59 27.88 5.08 -7.11
C LEU A 59 27.53 6.54 -7.35
N LYS A 60 28.27 7.26 -8.20
CA LYS A 60 28.09 8.71 -8.41
C LYS A 60 26.64 9.14 -8.73
N GLY A 61 25.88 8.27 -9.42
CA GLY A 61 24.48 8.52 -9.77
C GLY A 61 23.46 7.98 -8.77
N THR A 62 23.88 7.23 -7.75
CA THR A 62 22.97 6.55 -6.80
C THR A 62 22.08 7.51 -6.02
N PRO A 63 22.58 8.64 -5.46
CA PRO A 63 21.73 9.58 -4.75
C PRO A 63 20.54 10.05 -5.58
N LYS A 64 20.78 10.43 -6.82
CA LYS A 64 19.71 10.89 -7.74
C LYS A 64 18.74 9.78 -8.15
N ARG A 65 19.24 8.55 -8.38
CA ARG A 65 18.39 7.41 -8.68
C ARG A 65 17.45 7.08 -7.53
N VAL A 66 17.97 7.06 -6.30
CA VAL A 66 17.17 6.80 -5.09
C VAL A 66 16.12 7.91 -4.88
N ALA A 67 16.51 9.17 -5.01
CA ALA A 67 15.59 10.30 -4.89
C ALA A 67 14.43 10.23 -5.90
N LYS A 68 14.72 9.96 -7.17
CA LYS A 68 13.70 9.78 -8.21
C LYS A 68 12.79 8.60 -7.92
N MET A 69 13.34 7.46 -7.52
CA MET A 69 12.61 6.26 -7.16
C MET A 69 11.65 6.55 -6.00
N PHE A 70 12.10 7.24 -4.95
CA PHE A 70 11.24 7.59 -3.81
C PHE A 70 10.04 8.45 -4.23
N VAL A 71 10.29 9.54 -4.94
CA VAL A 71 9.24 10.51 -5.30
C VAL A 71 8.29 9.94 -6.36
N LYS A 72 8.83 9.27 -7.40
CA LYS A 72 8.04 8.90 -8.58
C LYS A 72 7.44 7.51 -8.54
N GLU A 73 8.08 6.58 -7.81
CA GLU A 73 7.73 5.16 -7.85
C GLU A 73 7.21 4.67 -6.50
N ILE A 74 8.06 4.66 -5.46
CA ILE A 74 7.73 4.06 -4.16
C ILE A 74 6.67 4.87 -3.41
N PHE A 75 6.76 6.20 -3.43
CA PHE A 75 5.86 7.10 -2.70
C PHE A 75 5.00 7.96 -3.63
N GLY A 76 4.86 7.55 -4.89
CA GLY A 76 4.03 8.26 -5.87
C GLY A 76 2.54 8.36 -5.49
N GLY A 77 2.04 7.43 -4.69
CA GLY A 77 0.67 7.46 -4.16
C GLY A 77 0.41 8.53 -3.09
N LEU A 78 1.44 9.24 -2.63
CA LEU A 78 1.28 10.42 -1.78
C LEU A 78 0.74 11.63 -2.56
N LEU A 79 0.92 11.66 -3.88
CA LEU A 79 0.54 12.78 -4.73
C LEU A 79 -0.95 12.68 -5.10
N PRO A 80 -1.81 13.65 -4.70
CA PRO A 80 -3.24 13.60 -4.98
C PRO A 80 -3.59 13.53 -6.47
N GLU A 81 -2.80 14.18 -7.32
CA GLU A 81 -2.98 14.21 -8.77
C GLU A 81 -2.74 12.84 -9.45
N ARG A 82 -2.07 11.91 -8.77
CA ARG A 82 -1.87 10.53 -9.24
C ARG A 82 -2.99 9.59 -8.84
N LYS A 83 -3.96 10.08 -8.07
CA LYS A 83 -5.13 9.28 -7.71
C LYS A 83 -5.89 8.87 -8.97
N PRO A 84 -6.10 7.56 -9.21
CA PRO A 84 -6.82 7.13 -10.40
C PRO A 84 -8.27 7.61 -10.36
N SER A 85 -8.79 8.04 -11.52
CA SER A 85 -10.21 8.31 -11.66
C SER A 85 -11.01 7.01 -11.50
N MET A 86 -12.04 7.03 -10.68
CA MET A 86 -12.92 5.90 -10.44
C MET A 86 -14.14 5.96 -11.36
N SER A 87 -13.93 5.63 -12.65
CA SER A 87 -15.05 5.56 -13.61
C SER A 87 -15.89 4.33 -13.32
N THR A 88 -17.17 4.55 -13.05
CA THR A 88 -18.19 3.52 -12.89
C THR A 88 -19.12 3.53 -14.11
N PHE A 89 -19.77 2.38 -14.34
CA PHE A 89 -20.77 2.19 -15.39
C PHE A 89 -22.06 1.71 -14.76
N ASP A 90 -23.19 1.98 -15.41
CA ASP A 90 -24.46 1.45 -14.97
C ASP A 90 -24.49 -0.07 -15.18
N ASN A 91 -24.96 -0.78 -14.19
CA ASN A 91 -25.14 -2.24 -14.21
C ASN A 91 -26.44 -2.60 -14.96
N SER A 92 -26.53 -2.25 -16.23
CA SER A 92 -27.75 -2.41 -17.04
C SER A 92 -28.15 -3.86 -17.31
N TYR A 93 -27.22 -4.81 -17.14
CA TYR A 93 -27.51 -6.26 -17.20
C TYR A 93 -27.83 -6.86 -15.82
N HIS A 94 -27.97 -6.05 -14.80
CA HIS A 94 -28.40 -6.42 -13.44
C HIS A 94 -27.61 -7.57 -12.82
N TYR A 95 -26.26 -7.60 -13.00
CA TYR A 95 -25.41 -8.56 -12.32
C TYR A 95 -25.44 -8.29 -10.82
N GLY A 96 -26.07 -9.21 -10.07
CA GLY A 96 -26.30 -9.07 -8.63
C GLY A 96 -25.37 -9.90 -7.75
N GLU A 97 -24.49 -10.68 -8.37
CA GLU A 97 -23.57 -11.55 -7.65
C GLU A 97 -22.30 -10.81 -7.26
N MET A 98 -21.49 -11.47 -6.42
CA MET A 98 -20.17 -10.96 -6.04
C MET A 98 -19.21 -10.94 -7.21
N LEU A 99 -18.50 -9.84 -7.40
CA LEU A 99 -17.37 -9.75 -8.31
C LEU A 99 -16.09 -9.68 -7.49
N VAL A 100 -15.10 -10.51 -7.81
CA VAL A 100 -13.82 -10.57 -7.11
C VAL A 100 -12.67 -10.44 -8.09
N GLU A 101 -11.83 -9.42 -7.88
CA GLU A 101 -10.52 -9.29 -8.52
C GLU A 101 -9.48 -9.81 -7.53
N LYS A 102 -8.79 -10.88 -7.90
CA LYS A 102 -7.87 -11.56 -6.99
C LYS A 102 -6.42 -11.53 -7.47
N ASN A 103 -5.50 -11.79 -6.57
CA ASN A 103 -4.06 -11.81 -6.84
C ASN A 103 -3.49 -10.46 -7.34
N ILE A 104 -4.14 -9.35 -7.01
CA ILE A 104 -3.62 -8.02 -7.30
C ILE A 104 -2.29 -7.85 -6.59
N VAL A 105 -1.25 -7.49 -7.34
CA VAL A 105 0.10 -7.31 -6.77
C VAL A 105 0.11 -6.13 -5.80
N VAL A 106 0.68 -6.35 -4.61
CA VAL A 106 0.94 -5.30 -3.62
C VAL A 106 2.45 -5.11 -3.50
N TYR A 107 2.91 -3.92 -3.87
CA TYR A 107 4.24 -3.40 -3.53
C TYR A 107 4.06 -2.13 -2.72
N SER A 108 4.25 -2.24 -1.41
CA SER A 108 4.13 -1.14 -0.46
C SER A 108 5.43 -0.99 0.34
N THR A 109 5.44 -0.07 1.28
CA THR A 109 6.60 0.25 2.11
C THR A 109 6.15 0.42 3.55
N CYS A 110 6.76 -0.34 4.46
CA CYS A 110 6.51 -0.21 5.90
C CYS A 110 6.90 1.19 6.37
N GLU A 111 5.99 1.89 7.05
CA GLU A 111 6.27 3.26 7.50
C GLU A 111 7.34 3.36 8.59
N HIS A 112 7.56 2.28 9.35
CA HIS A 112 8.50 2.27 10.47
C HIS A 112 9.97 2.17 10.03
N HIS A 113 10.27 1.41 8.97
CA HIS A 113 11.65 1.14 8.55
C HIS A 113 11.91 1.47 7.07
N LEU A 114 10.91 1.92 6.34
CA LEU A 114 10.93 2.18 4.88
C LEU A 114 11.40 0.95 4.07
N LEU A 115 11.16 -0.26 4.59
CA LEU A 115 11.43 -1.51 3.90
C LEU A 115 10.17 -2.03 3.19
N PRO A 116 10.32 -2.81 2.10
CA PRO A 116 9.19 -3.25 1.31
C PRO A 116 8.21 -4.15 2.06
N ILE A 117 6.93 -4.00 1.70
CA ILE A 117 5.84 -4.94 1.96
C ILE A 117 5.44 -5.50 0.61
N VAL A 118 5.54 -6.82 0.43
CA VAL A 118 5.31 -7.48 -0.88
C VAL A 118 4.29 -8.59 -0.73
N GLY A 119 3.22 -8.52 -1.51
CA GLY A 119 2.15 -9.51 -1.39
C GLY A 119 1.07 -9.43 -2.45
N ARG A 120 -0.12 -9.89 -2.07
CA ARG A 120 -1.31 -9.93 -2.91
C ARG A 120 -2.51 -9.35 -2.18
N ALA A 121 -3.32 -8.59 -2.90
CA ALA A 121 -4.63 -8.16 -2.46
C ALA A 121 -5.72 -8.90 -3.25
N HIS A 122 -6.82 -9.14 -2.57
CA HIS A 122 -8.05 -9.68 -3.14
C HIS A 122 -9.17 -8.71 -2.77
N VAL A 123 -9.83 -8.16 -3.78
CA VAL A 123 -10.87 -7.14 -3.58
C VAL A 123 -12.18 -7.65 -4.18
N GLY A 124 -13.23 -7.64 -3.40
CA GLY A 124 -14.56 -8.04 -3.83
C GLY A 124 -15.61 -6.96 -3.59
N TYR A 125 -16.64 -6.90 -4.44
CA TYR A 125 -17.80 -6.06 -4.19
C TYR A 125 -19.07 -6.71 -4.73
N ILE A 126 -20.22 -6.30 -4.18
CA ILE A 126 -21.55 -6.61 -4.70
C ILE A 126 -22.15 -5.31 -5.22
N SER A 127 -22.55 -5.31 -6.49
CA SER A 127 -23.07 -4.12 -7.17
C SER A 127 -24.40 -3.64 -6.59
N ASN A 128 -24.52 -2.34 -6.40
CA ASN A 128 -25.77 -1.65 -6.11
C ASN A 128 -26.15 -0.71 -7.27
N GLY A 129 -26.28 -1.29 -8.47
CA GLY A 129 -26.63 -0.55 -9.69
C GLY A 129 -25.43 0.06 -10.44
N LYS A 130 -24.21 -0.01 -9.89
CA LYS A 130 -22.97 0.44 -10.57
C LYS A 130 -21.92 -0.66 -10.56
N VAL A 131 -21.14 -0.72 -11.63
CA VAL A 131 -19.97 -1.60 -11.75
C VAL A 131 -18.72 -0.78 -12.04
N LEU A 132 -17.59 -1.32 -11.59
CA LEU A 132 -16.28 -0.69 -11.75
C LEU A 132 -15.47 -1.43 -12.81
N GLY A 133 -14.73 -0.71 -13.64
CA GLY A 133 -13.78 -1.35 -14.54
C GLY A 133 -12.69 -2.09 -13.77
N LEU A 134 -12.39 -3.35 -14.10
CA LEU A 134 -11.46 -4.22 -13.36
C LEU A 134 -10.10 -3.56 -13.14
N SER A 135 -9.54 -2.91 -14.17
CA SER A 135 -8.26 -2.19 -14.05
C SER A 135 -8.27 -1.05 -13.01
N LYS A 136 -9.44 -0.54 -12.62
CA LYS A 136 -9.56 0.49 -11.58
C LYS A 136 -9.30 -0.08 -10.19
N MET A 137 -9.73 -1.33 -9.94
CA MET A 137 -9.44 -2.04 -8.69
C MET A 137 -7.94 -2.19 -8.51
N ASN A 138 -7.23 -2.65 -9.54
CA ASN A 138 -5.76 -2.76 -9.54
C ASN A 138 -5.08 -1.41 -9.27
N ARG A 139 -5.52 -0.35 -9.94
CA ARG A 139 -4.92 1.00 -9.79
C ARG A 139 -5.17 1.61 -8.40
N ILE A 140 -6.32 1.33 -7.77
CA ILE A 140 -6.59 1.80 -6.41
C ILE A 140 -5.70 1.07 -5.40
N VAL A 141 -5.55 -0.24 -5.54
CA VAL A 141 -4.61 -1.01 -4.71
C VAL A 141 -3.20 -0.44 -4.85
N GLU A 142 -2.73 -0.23 -6.08
CA GLU A 142 -1.42 0.35 -6.36
C GLU A 142 -1.27 1.75 -5.75
N TYR A 143 -2.24 2.65 -5.96
CA TYR A 143 -2.19 4.03 -5.48
C TYR A 143 -2.04 4.11 -3.95
N TYR A 144 -2.82 3.30 -3.20
CA TYR A 144 -2.72 3.29 -1.75
C TYR A 144 -1.51 2.51 -1.24
N ALA A 145 -1.03 1.51 -2.00
CA ALA A 145 0.20 0.79 -1.67
C ALA A 145 1.46 1.67 -1.83
N LYS A 146 1.49 2.60 -2.80
CA LYS A 146 2.63 3.49 -3.07
C LYS A 146 2.76 4.64 -2.05
N ARG A 147 2.74 4.29 -0.76
CA ARG A 147 2.87 5.19 0.41
C ARG A 147 3.64 4.50 1.51
N PRO A 148 4.18 5.24 2.50
CA PRO A 148 4.52 4.64 3.79
C PRO A 148 3.23 4.12 4.45
N GLN A 149 3.18 2.82 4.79
CA GLN A 149 1.96 2.16 5.23
C GLN A 149 2.18 1.24 6.44
N VAL A 150 1.10 1.04 7.18
CA VAL A 150 0.81 -0.20 7.90
C VAL A 150 -0.26 -0.96 7.11
N GLN A 151 -0.22 -2.27 7.13
CA GLN A 151 -1.04 -3.09 6.24
C GLN A 151 -2.54 -2.96 6.54
N GLU A 152 -2.90 -2.77 7.79
CA GLU A 152 -4.27 -2.55 8.25
C GLU A 152 -4.87 -1.29 7.63
N ARG A 153 -4.13 -0.18 7.68
CA ARG A 153 -4.54 1.09 7.06
C ARG A 153 -4.68 0.95 5.54
N LEU A 154 -3.74 0.27 4.89
CA LEU A 154 -3.80 0.01 3.45
C LEU A 154 -5.09 -0.72 3.09
N THR A 155 -5.42 -1.79 3.82
CA THR A 155 -6.63 -2.60 3.61
C THR A 155 -7.89 -1.75 3.76
N MET A 156 -7.99 -0.96 4.83
CA MET A 156 -9.12 -0.06 5.09
C MET A 156 -9.27 1.02 4.01
N GLN A 157 -8.17 1.66 3.60
CA GLN A 157 -8.21 2.73 2.59
C GLN A 157 -8.69 2.21 1.23
N ILE A 158 -8.32 0.99 0.84
CA ILE A 158 -8.80 0.35 -0.39
C ILE A 158 -10.31 0.17 -0.33
N VAL A 159 -10.83 -0.42 0.77
CA VAL A 159 -12.28 -0.64 0.95
C VAL A 159 -13.05 0.67 0.92
N GLN A 160 -12.64 1.67 1.70
CA GLN A 160 -13.30 2.97 1.77
C GLN A 160 -13.35 3.68 0.40
N GLU A 161 -12.28 3.60 -0.38
CA GLU A 161 -12.26 4.19 -1.73
C GLU A 161 -13.23 3.48 -2.68
N MET A 162 -13.25 2.16 -2.62
CA MET A 162 -14.17 1.35 -3.43
C MET A 162 -15.63 1.61 -3.05
N GLN A 163 -15.95 1.66 -1.75
CA GLN A 163 -17.28 1.98 -1.24
C GLN A 163 -17.76 3.34 -1.75
N ARG A 164 -16.90 4.36 -1.66
CA ARG A 164 -17.20 5.70 -2.14
C ARG A 164 -17.44 5.74 -3.65
N ALA A 165 -16.62 5.03 -4.43
CA ALA A 165 -16.73 5.02 -5.90
C ALA A 165 -17.99 4.30 -6.38
N LEU A 166 -18.35 3.20 -5.74
CA LEU A 166 -19.50 2.37 -6.11
C LEU A 166 -20.81 2.84 -5.48
N GLY A 167 -20.75 3.67 -4.44
CA GLY A 167 -21.93 4.08 -3.66
C GLY A 167 -22.60 2.92 -2.92
N THR A 168 -21.81 1.96 -2.44
CA THR A 168 -22.27 0.79 -1.67
C THR A 168 -21.31 0.49 -0.54
N GLU A 169 -21.83 -0.04 0.57
CA GLU A 169 -21.02 -0.58 1.66
C GLU A 169 -20.51 -2.00 1.39
N ASP A 170 -21.05 -2.69 0.36
CA ASP A 170 -20.82 -4.09 0.06
C ASP A 170 -19.47 -4.29 -0.65
N VAL A 171 -18.37 -4.04 0.07
CA VAL A 171 -16.99 -4.17 -0.41
C VAL A 171 -16.17 -4.92 0.63
N ALA A 172 -15.25 -5.78 0.15
CA ALA A 172 -14.28 -6.48 0.98
C ALA A 172 -12.88 -6.41 0.37
N CYS A 173 -11.86 -6.42 1.23
CA CYS A 173 -10.47 -6.56 0.83
C CYS A 173 -9.74 -7.49 1.80
N ILE A 174 -8.91 -8.38 1.26
CA ILE A 174 -7.92 -9.16 2.01
C ILE A 174 -6.56 -8.91 1.39
N ILE A 175 -5.56 -8.69 2.23
CA ILE A 175 -4.16 -8.58 1.82
C ILE A 175 -3.36 -9.62 2.57
N ASP A 176 -2.59 -10.44 1.83
CA ASP A 176 -1.56 -11.32 2.36
C ASP A 176 -0.20 -10.85 1.85
N ALA A 177 0.70 -10.46 2.76
CA ALA A 177 1.97 -9.87 2.39
C ALA A 177 3.10 -10.20 3.37
N LYS A 178 4.31 -10.31 2.81
CA LYS A 178 5.57 -10.38 3.55
C LYS A 178 6.07 -8.98 3.86
N HIS A 179 6.51 -8.78 5.10
CA HIS A 179 7.10 -7.54 5.58
C HIS A 179 8.61 -7.71 5.68
N LEU A 180 9.37 -7.10 4.77
CA LEU A 180 10.82 -7.27 4.77
C LEU A 180 11.49 -6.66 6.01
N CYS A 181 10.82 -5.77 6.72
CA CYS A 181 11.28 -5.29 8.02
C CYS A 181 11.32 -6.39 9.12
N VAL A 182 10.57 -7.49 8.93
CA VAL A 182 10.58 -8.69 9.77
C VAL A 182 11.40 -9.81 9.11
N ASN A 183 11.21 -10.01 7.78
CA ASN A 183 11.78 -11.17 7.08
C ASN A 183 13.28 -11.01 6.76
N SER A 184 13.78 -9.78 6.48
CA SER A 184 15.16 -9.56 6.00
C SER A 184 16.12 -8.97 7.05
N ARG A 185 15.62 -8.63 8.23
CA ARG A 185 16.39 -8.09 9.37
C ARG A 185 15.63 -8.29 10.68
N GLY A 186 16.27 -8.04 11.82
CA GLY A 186 15.66 -8.16 13.14
C GLY A 186 15.34 -9.61 13.47
N ILE A 187 14.09 -10.03 13.32
CA ILE A 187 13.64 -11.40 13.60
C ILE A 187 14.09 -12.39 12.52
N GLU A 188 14.24 -11.93 11.27
CA GLU A 188 14.69 -12.75 10.12
C GLU A 188 13.81 -13.99 9.84
N ASP A 189 12.52 -13.93 10.17
CA ASP A 189 11.56 -14.97 9.86
C ASP A 189 11.10 -14.86 8.40
N ILE A 190 11.77 -15.58 7.50
CA ILE A 190 11.56 -15.53 6.05
C ILE A 190 10.24 -16.17 5.60
N ASP A 191 9.62 -17.02 6.42
CA ASP A 191 8.42 -17.77 6.06
C ASP A 191 7.15 -17.07 6.52
N SER A 192 7.23 -16.16 7.48
CA SER A 192 6.05 -15.44 7.98
C SER A 192 5.45 -14.48 6.93
N SER A 193 4.13 -14.41 6.93
CA SER A 193 3.36 -13.39 6.24
C SER A 193 2.28 -12.81 7.17
N THR A 194 1.80 -11.62 6.86
CA THR A 194 0.72 -10.96 7.58
C THR A 194 -0.52 -10.94 6.71
N VAL A 195 -1.66 -11.37 7.26
CA VAL A 195 -2.96 -11.29 6.59
C VAL A 195 -3.81 -10.25 7.30
N THR A 196 -4.29 -9.27 6.54
CA THR A 196 -5.28 -8.28 7.00
C THR A 196 -6.54 -8.35 6.16
N ALA A 197 -7.69 -8.08 6.77
CA ALA A 197 -8.98 -8.14 6.11
C ALA A 197 -9.88 -6.98 6.58
N GLU A 198 -10.65 -6.42 5.65
CA GLU A 198 -11.73 -5.49 5.92
C GLU A 198 -12.98 -5.93 5.17
N PHE A 199 -14.11 -6.02 5.89
CA PHE A 199 -15.38 -6.48 5.38
C PHE A 199 -16.47 -5.44 5.62
N GLY A 200 -17.00 -4.85 4.54
CA GLY A 200 -18.10 -3.89 4.58
C GLY A 200 -19.45 -4.52 4.20
N GLY A 201 -20.55 -3.88 4.57
CA GLY A 201 -21.90 -4.22 4.17
C GLY A 201 -22.23 -5.71 4.31
N LYS A 202 -22.70 -6.33 3.23
CA LYS A 202 -23.06 -7.76 3.17
C LYS A 202 -21.89 -8.71 3.47
N PHE A 203 -20.65 -8.31 3.23
CA PHE A 203 -19.46 -9.14 3.57
C PHE A 203 -19.29 -9.36 5.08
N LYS A 204 -20.03 -8.65 5.93
CA LYS A 204 -20.08 -8.92 7.37
C LYS A 204 -20.87 -10.19 7.69
N ASP A 205 -21.76 -10.61 6.79
CA ASP A 205 -22.46 -11.90 6.89
C ASP A 205 -21.48 -13.06 6.73
N PRO A 206 -21.50 -14.07 7.62
CA PRO A 206 -20.57 -15.20 7.57
C PRO A 206 -20.63 -16.03 6.29
N GLU A 207 -21.83 -16.21 5.69
CA GLU A 207 -21.98 -17.00 4.47
C GLU A 207 -21.42 -16.25 3.26
N VAL A 208 -21.72 -14.95 3.12
CA VAL A 208 -21.16 -14.11 2.06
C VAL A 208 -19.64 -14.03 2.18
N ARG A 209 -19.12 -13.89 3.40
CA ARG A 209 -17.68 -13.93 3.65
C ARG A 209 -17.05 -15.25 3.25
N LYS A 210 -17.68 -16.34 3.57
CA LYS A 210 -17.23 -17.69 3.19
C LYS A 210 -17.16 -17.83 1.68
N GLU A 211 -18.20 -17.40 0.96
CA GLU A 211 -18.21 -17.39 -0.50
C GLU A 211 -17.04 -16.57 -1.08
N PHE A 212 -16.78 -15.37 -0.55
CA PHE A 212 -15.62 -14.56 -0.94
C PHE A 212 -14.30 -15.31 -0.77
N LEU A 213 -14.12 -15.98 0.37
CA LEU A 213 -12.92 -16.78 0.64
C LEU A 213 -12.81 -17.98 -0.32
N GLU A 214 -13.91 -18.62 -0.72
CA GLU A 214 -13.88 -19.69 -1.73
C GLU A 214 -13.48 -19.14 -3.11
N TYR A 215 -14.00 -17.96 -3.51
CA TYR A 215 -13.59 -17.34 -4.79
C TYR A 215 -12.09 -17.02 -4.83
N ILE A 216 -11.50 -16.58 -3.73
CA ILE A 216 -10.05 -16.34 -3.65
C ILE A 216 -9.24 -17.61 -3.89
N LYS A 217 -9.72 -18.77 -3.43
CA LYS A 217 -9.05 -20.07 -3.57
C LYS A 217 -9.12 -20.67 -4.97
N LEU A 218 -10.07 -20.23 -5.82
CA LEU A 218 -10.19 -20.75 -7.18
C LEU A 218 -8.85 -20.58 -7.93
N ASP A 219 -8.33 -21.67 -8.48
CA ASP A 219 -7.10 -21.62 -9.29
C ASP A 219 -7.44 -21.33 -10.75
N THR A 220 -6.93 -20.24 -11.26
CA THR A 220 -7.11 -19.79 -12.66
C THR A 220 -5.78 -19.69 -13.40
N ARG A 221 -4.72 -20.32 -12.88
CA ARG A 221 -3.42 -20.31 -13.56
C ARG A 221 -3.52 -21.12 -14.85
N PHE A 222 -3.16 -20.49 -15.95
CA PHE A 222 -2.95 -21.18 -17.22
C PHE A 222 -1.59 -21.86 -17.14
N HIS A 223 -1.55 -23.17 -17.36
CA HIS A 223 -0.33 -23.98 -17.41
C HIS A 223 0.22 -24.00 -18.84
#